data_fedfa6037a681e9dd34adefd288d5ff8
#
_entry.id   fedfa6037a681e9dd34adefd288d5ff8
#
_cell.length_a   1.000
_cell.length_b   1.000
_cell.length_c   1.000
_cell.angle_alpha   90.00
_cell.angle_beta   90.00
_cell.angle_gamma   90.00
#
_symmetry.space_group_name_H-M   'P 1'
#
loop_
_entity.id
_entity.type
_entity.pdbx_description
1 polymer ?
#
loop_
_entity_poly.entity_id
_entity_poly.type
_entity_poly.pdbx_seq_one_letter_code
_entity_poly.pdbx_strand_id
1 'polypeptide(L)'
;MSIRSAVVGVLLLVAACSQLPPTATVALPPIPAGQARVWFYRDGGPYDGVGTPYLRMNETIVGVSQPGGASYRDVPAGTYHITVDSYGKDFNQDKNVQLVAGQELYVKVVSLRNWVAGGGGAAEGGGGGDFSRDTFYVWLIPPETARADVARSAFLGS
;
A
#
# COMPACT_ATOMS: atom_id res chain seq x y z
N MET A 1 51.67 -27.26 -33.59
CA MET A 1 50.36 -27.70 -33.07
C MET A 1 49.87 -26.65 -32.09
N SER A 2 48.88 -25.84 -32.48
CA SER A 2 48.45 -24.63 -31.76
C SER A 2 47.15 -24.95 -31.04
N ILE A 3 47.20 -24.95 -29.70
CA ILE A 3 45.99 -25.15 -28.86
C ILE A 3 45.32 -23.81 -28.68
N ARG A 4 44.18 -23.64 -29.32
CA ARG A 4 43.34 -22.46 -29.15
C ARG A 4 42.49 -22.67 -27.89
N SER A 5 42.83 -21.93 -26.82
CA SER A 5 42.01 -21.86 -25.60
C SER A 5 40.77 -21.02 -25.89
N ALA A 6 39.61 -21.67 -25.94
CA ALA A 6 38.32 -21.02 -25.98
C ALA A 6 37.94 -20.55 -24.56
N VAL A 7 37.99 -19.23 -24.32
CA VAL A 7 37.48 -18.62 -23.10
C VAL A 7 35.95 -18.47 -23.27
N VAL A 8 35.20 -19.34 -22.61
CA VAL A 8 33.76 -19.25 -22.50
C VAL A 8 33.45 -18.22 -21.42
N GLY A 9 33.13 -17.00 -21.83
CA GLY A 9 32.63 -15.97 -20.93
C GLY A 9 31.20 -16.29 -20.52
N VAL A 10 31.00 -16.74 -19.28
CA VAL A 10 29.68 -16.86 -18.67
C VAL A 10 29.21 -15.46 -18.31
N LEU A 11 28.31 -14.89 -19.11
CA LEU A 11 27.56 -13.68 -18.73
C LEU A 11 26.57 -14.06 -17.64
N LEU A 12 26.88 -13.76 -16.39
CA LEU A 12 25.93 -13.75 -15.28
C LEU A 12 24.98 -12.57 -15.49
N LEU A 13 23.83 -12.84 -16.08
CA LEU A 13 22.68 -11.94 -16.06
C LEU A 13 22.15 -11.88 -14.62
N VAL A 14 22.66 -10.90 -13.85
CA VAL A 14 22.06 -10.55 -12.57
C VAL A 14 20.72 -9.91 -12.89
N ALA A 15 19.62 -10.67 -12.79
CA ALA A 15 18.28 -10.11 -12.78
C ALA A 15 18.15 -9.30 -11.49
N ALA A 16 18.49 -8.00 -11.56
CA ALA A 16 18.19 -7.07 -10.51
C ALA A 16 16.66 -6.98 -10.45
N CYS A 17 16.05 -7.60 -9.44
CA CYS A 17 14.69 -7.26 -9.06
C CYS A 17 14.68 -5.76 -8.78
N SER A 18 14.15 -4.96 -9.70
CA SER A 18 14.03 -3.51 -9.52
C SER A 18 13.03 -3.25 -8.42
N GLN A 19 13.53 -3.06 -7.20
CA GLN A 19 12.71 -2.58 -6.10
C GLN A 19 12.30 -1.14 -6.42
N LEU A 20 11.05 -0.82 -6.13
CA LEU A 20 10.58 0.56 -6.26
C LEU A 20 11.41 1.47 -5.34
N PRO A 21 11.73 2.70 -5.78
CA PRO A 21 12.55 3.61 -4.99
C PRO A 21 11.81 4.03 -3.71
N PRO A 22 12.53 4.29 -2.60
CA PRO A 22 11.95 4.94 -1.45
C PRO A 22 11.37 6.31 -1.83
N THR A 23 10.22 6.66 -1.26
CA THR A 23 9.55 7.94 -1.55
C THR A 23 10.46 9.16 -1.33
N ALA A 24 11.34 9.11 -0.33
CA ALA A 24 12.31 10.18 -0.07
C ALA A 24 13.29 10.46 -1.23
N THR A 25 13.47 9.52 -2.15
CA THR A 25 14.37 9.69 -3.29
C THR A 25 13.67 10.16 -4.57
N VAL A 26 12.35 10.31 -4.52
CA VAL A 26 11.54 10.74 -5.65
C VAL A 26 11.33 12.24 -5.61
N ALA A 27 11.63 12.92 -6.71
CA ALA A 27 11.32 14.34 -6.86
C ALA A 27 9.80 14.52 -7.04
N LEU A 28 9.13 15.03 -6.01
CA LEU A 28 7.70 15.26 -6.03
C LEU A 28 7.39 16.65 -6.57
N PRO A 29 6.38 16.81 -7.43
CA PRO A 29 5.92 18.14 -7.83
C PRO A 29 5.31 18.88 -6.63
N PRO A 30 5.32 20.21 -6.64
CA PRO A 30 4.59 20.98 -5.63
C PRO A 30 3.09 20.68 -5.70
N ILE A 31 2.39 20.86 -4.58
CA ILE A 31 0.93 20.72 -4.56
C ILE A 31 0.32 21.79 -5.47
N PRO A 32 -0.54 21.42 -6.44
CA PRO A 32 -1.15 22.40 -7.33
C PRO A 32 -2.00 23.41 -6.57
N ALA A 33 -2.09 24.64 -7.10
CA ALA A 33 -2.89 25.69 -6.47
C ALA A 33 -4.36 25.25 -6.30
N GLY A 34 -4.93 25.52 -5.13
CA GLY A 34 -6.31 25.12 -4.79
C GLY A 34 -6.50 23.66 -4.42
N GLN A 35 -5.43 22.85 -4.46
CA GLN A 35 -5.49 21.43 -4.12
C GLN A 35 -4.84 21.13 -2.76
N ALA A 36 -5.15 19.98 -2.21
CA ALA A 36 -4.50 19.34 -1.09
C ALA A 36 -3.90 18.02 -1.54
N ARG A 37 -2.85 17.56 -0.87
CA ARG A 37 -2.23 16.25 -1.12
C ARG A 37 -2.64 15.26 -0.06
N VAL A 38 -3.20 14.11 -0.48
CA VAL A 38 -3.54 13.00 0.39
C VAL A 38 -2.55 11.87 0.15
N TRP A 39 -1.76 11.58 1.14
CA TRP A 39 -0.87 10.42 1.16
C TRP A 39 -1.60 9.19 1.67
N PHE A 40 -1.47 8.08 0.96
CA PHE A 40 -1.87 6.76 1.40
C PHE A 40 -0.63 5.90 1.57
N TYR A 41 -0.46 5.28 2.72
CA TYR A 41 0.69 4.43 2.97
C TYR A 41 0.34 3.27 3.89
N ARG A 42 1.16 2.23 3.83
CA ARG A 42 1.01 1.03 4.64
C ARG A 42 2.37 0.48 5.02
N ASP A 43 2.50 0.01 6.25
CA ASP A 43 3.71 -0.69 6.68
C ASP A 43 3.88 -2.00 5.88
N GLY A 44 5.11 -2.47 5.77
CA GLY A 44 5.47 -3.75 5.19
C GLY A 44 6.19 -4.59 6.22
N GLY A 45 5.46 -5.25 7.08
CA GLY A 45 6.02 -6.11 8.11
C GLY A 45 5.63 -7.58 7.92
N PRO A 46 6.28 -8.49 8.64
CA PRO A 46 5.96 -9.92 8.52
C PRO A 46 4.57 -10.29 9.04
N TYR A 47 3.94 -9.38 9.78
CA TYR A 47 2.59 -9.55 10.35
C TYR A 47 1.52 -8.80 9.56
N ASP A 48 1.91 -8.00 8.55
CA ASP A 48 0.96 -7.33 7.68
C ASP A 48 0.33 -8.32 6.71
N GLY A 49 -0.95 -8.10 6.43
CA GLY A 49 -1.64 -8.89 5.42
C GLY A 49 -1.01 -8.69 4.03
N VAL A 50 -1.13 -9.68 3.17
CA VAL A 50 -0.61 -9.63 1.79
C VAL A 50 -1.64 -9.07 0.80
N GLY A 51 -2.90 -8.93 1.21
CA GLY A 51 -3.96 -8.38 0.38
C GLY A 51 -3.66 -6.95 -0.07
N THR A 52 -4.14 -6.59 -1.25
CA THR A 52 -3.95 -5.28 -1.87
C THR A 52 -5.30 -4.59 -2.12
N PRO A 53 -5.97 -4.09 -1.07
CA PRO A 53 -7.30 -3.51 -1.20
C PRO A 53 -7.28 -2.20 -1.97
N TYR A 54 -8.41 -1.89 -2.62
CA TYR A 54 -8.63 -0.58 -3.22
C TYR A 54 -8.83 0.49 -2.16
N LEU A 55 -8.26 1.66 -2.44
CA LEU A 55 -8.46 2.90 -1.71
C LEU A 55 -9.47 3.74 -2.47
N ARG A 56 -10.43 4.32 -1.75
CA ARG A 56 -11.45 5.15 -2.36
C ARG A 56 -11.54 6.52 -1.68
N MET A 57 -11.85 7.51 -2.49
CA MET A 57 -12.27 8.83 -2.04
C MET A 57 -13.61 9.15 -2.71
N ASN A 58 -14.65 9.41 -1.93
CA ASN A 58 -16.02 9.60 -2.42
C ASN A 58 -16.42 8.49 -3.42
N GLU A 59 -16.26 7.23 -3.00
CA GLU A 59 -16.57 6.00 -3.77
C GLU A 59 -15.69 5.76 -5.00
N THR A 60 -14.90 6.74 -5.44
CA THR A 60 -13.99 6.60 -6.59
C THR A 60 -12.70 5.93 -6.16
N ILE A 61 -12.27 4.91 -6.89
CA ILE A 61 -10.96 4.25 -6.67
C ILE A 61 -9.85 5.25 -6.97
N VAL A 62 -9.00 5.52 -5.99
CA VAL A 62 -7.86 6.43 -6.11
C VAL A 62 -6.51 5.70 -6.04
N GLY A 63 -6.52 4.44 -5.70
CA GLY A 63 -5.28 3.65 -5.66
C GLY A 63 -5.49 2.27 -5.08
N VAL A 64 -4.37 1.58 -4.89
CA VAL A 64 -4.28 0.26 -4.27
C VAL A 64 -3.30 0.34 -3.10
N SER A 65 -3.69 -0.21 -1.95
CA SER A 65 -2.80 -0.28 -0.80
C SER A 65 -1.90 -1.51 -0.91
N GLN A 66 -0.60 -1.31 -1.08
CA GLN A 66 0.39 -2.39 -1.10
C GLN A 66 1.23 -2.36 0.19
N PRO A 67 1.61 -3.53 0.74
CA PRO A 67 2.51 -3.59 1.89
C PRO A 67 3.82 -2.85 1.62
N GLY A 68 4.25 -2.01 2.55
CA GLY A 68 5.48 -1.23 2.44
C GLY A 68 5.45 -0.10 1.41
N GLY A 69 4.29 0.21 0.85
CA GLY A 69 4.15 1.20 -0.22
C GLY A 69 3.49 2.50 0.23
N ALA A 70 3.79 3.57 -0.51
CA ALA A 70 3.13 4.87 -0.39
C ALA A 70 2.79 5.45 -1.77
N SER A 71 1.62 6.05 -1.87
CA SER A 71 1.15 6.79 -3.04
C SER A 71 0.47 8.07 -2.59
N TYR A 72 0.27 9.02 -3.50
CA TYR A 72 -0.51 10.21 -3.16
C TYR A 72 -1.57 10.55 -4.22
N ARG A 73 -2.49 11.42 -3.84
CA ARG A 73 -3.43 12.08 -4.76
C ARG A 73 -3.51 13.56 -4.41
N ASP A 74 -3.37 14.39 -5.42
CA ASP A 74 -3.68 15.81 -5.31
C ASP A 74 -5.15 16.00 -5.70
N VAL A 75 -5.93 16.57 -4.78
CA VAL A 75 -7.39 16.73 -4.93
C VAL A 75 -7.80 18.15 -4.57
N PRO A 76 -8.87 18.71 -5.16
CA PRO A 76 -9.39 20.01 -4.77
C PRO A 76 -9.68 20.09 -3.26
N ALA A 77 -9.57 21.29 -2.67
CA ALA A 77 -10.04 21.50 -1.31
C ALA A 77 -11.53 21.16 -1.19
N GLY A 78 -11.93 20.50 -0.11
CA GLY A 78 -13.31 20.01 0.05
C GLY A 78 -13.45 18.90 1.08
N THR A 79 -14.65 18.32 1.15
CA THR A 79 -14.96 17.23 2.05
C THR A 79 -14.85 15.89 1.29
N TYR A 80 -14.17 14.94 1.92
CA TYR A 80 -13.95 13.62 1.34
C TYR A 80 -14.30 12.52 2.33
N HIS A 81 -14.95 11.48 1.83
CA HIS A 81 -15.14 10.21 2.49
C HIS A 81 -14.06 9.25 1.98
N ILE A 82 -13.13 8.87 2.85
CA ILE A 82 -11.99 7.99 2.51
C ILE A 82 -12.30 6.62 3.06
N THR A 83 -12.22 5.60 2.20
CA THR A 83 -12.45 4.20 2.57
C THR A 83 -11.37 3.29 2.04
N VAL A 84 -11.24 2.12 2.65
CA VAL A 84 -10.45 1.00 2.17
C VAL A 84 -11.36 -0.21 2.00
N ASP A 85 -11.26 -0.89 0.86
CA ASP A 85 -12.00 -2.13 0.66
C ASP A 85 -11.50 -3.19 1.66
N SER A 86 -12.42 -3.80 2.39
CA SER A 86 -12.08 -4.75 3.44
C SER A 86 -13.06 -5.91 3.48
N TYR A 87 -12.61 -7.03 4.02
CA TYR A 87 -13.51 -8.15 4.30
C TYR A 87 -14.36 -7.83 5.54
N GLY A 88 -15.67 -7.86 5.34
CA GLY A 88 -16.61 -7.48 6.39
C GLY A 88 -16.70 -5.96 6.58
N LYS A 89 -17.65 -5.55 7.40
CA LYS A 89 -17.82 -4.16 7.82
C LYS A 89 -17.50 -4.04 9.30
N ASP A 90 -16.57 -3.16 9.63
CA ASP A 90 -16.14 -2.89 10.98
C ASP A 90 -15.94 -1.38 11.16
N PHE A 91 -15.77 -0.96 12.42
CA PHE A 91 -15.42 0.42 12.73
C PHE A 91 -14.04 0.77 12.18
N ASN A 92 -13.80 2.04 11.88
CA ASN A 92 -12.51 2.57 11.40
C ASN A 92 -12.05 2.13 10.00
N GLN A 93 -12.94 1.62 9.16
CA GLN A 93 -12.64 1.35 7.75
C GLN A 93 -12.83 2.58 6.87
N ASP A 94 -13.36 3.66 7.42
CA ASP A 94 -13.61 4.92 6.74
C ASP A 94 -13.27 6.13 7.60
N LYS A 95 -13.04 7.27 6.95
CA LYS A 95 -12.87 8.59 7.58
C LYS A 95 -13.52 9.66 6.73
N ASN A 96 -14.23 10.58 7.38
CA ASN A 96 -14.66 11.83 6.78
C ASN A 96 -13.64 12.92 7.12
N VAL A 97 -13.13 13.59 6.11
CA VAL A 97 -12.09 14.62 6.26
C VAL A 97 -12.46 15.89 5.50
N GLN A 98 -12.07 17.02 6.08
CA GLN A 98 -12.14 18.33 5.41
C GLN A 98 -10.72 18.71 5.00
N LEU A 99 -10.49 18.89 3.70
CA LEU A 99 -9.19 19.28 3.15
C LEU A 99 -9.20 20.77 2.80
N VAL A 100 -8.11 21.45 3.11
CA VAL A 100 -7.88 22.84 2.70
C VAL A 100 -6.72 22.90 1.69
N ALA A 101 -6.73 23.92 0.83
CA ALA A 101 -5.68 24.10 -0.17
C ALA A 101 -4.28 24.19 0.47
N GLY A 102 -3.31 23.50 -0.12
CA GLY A 102 -1.93 23.42 0.37
C GLY A 102 -1.71 22.43 1.52
N GLN A 103 -2.76 21.78 2.02
CA GLN A 103 -2.65 20.81 3.11
C GLN A 103 -2.08 19.47 2.62
N GLU A 104 -1.28 18.84 3.46
CA GLU A 104 -0.97 17.42 3.37
C GLU A 104 -1.75 16.64 4.42
N LEU A 105 -2.46 15.59 3.99
CA LEU A 105 -3.13 14.62 4.85
C LEU A 105 -2.43 13.26 4.70
N TYR A 106 -2.26 12.55 5.81
CA TYR A 106 -1.62 11.25 5.83
C TYR A 106 -2.59 10.18 6.32
N VAL A 107 -2.86 9.23 5.43
CA VAL A 107 -3.80 8.13 5.63
C VAL A 107 -2.99 6.84 5.68
N LYS A 108 -2.90 6.26 6.87
CA LYS A 108 -2.28 4.95 7.07
C LYS A 108 -3.32 3.86 6.91
N VAL A 109 -3.04 2.90 6.05
CA VAL A 109 -3.81 1.66 5.98
C VAL A 109 -3.18 0.65 6.93
N VAL A 110 -3.96 0.19 7.88
CA VAL A 110 -3.55 -0.84 8.84
C VAL A 110 -4.24 -2.14 8.45
N SER A 111 -3.48 -3.21 8.35
CA SER A 111 -4.02 -4.55 8.09
C SER A 111 -3.97 -5.40 9.35
N LEU A 112 -5.05 -6.14 9.60
CA LEU A 112 -5.09 -7.20 10.58
C LEU A 112 -5.34 -8.51 9.86
N ARG A 113 -4.44 -9.46 10.05
CA ARG A 113 -4.62 -10.81 9.55
C ARG A 113 -5.55 -11.56 10.50
N ASN A 114 -6.76 -11.83 10.05
CA ASN A 114 -7.70 -12.65 10.78
C ASN A 114 -7.61 -14.10 10.29
N TRP A 115 -7.26 -15.01 11.18
CA TRP A 115 -7.37 -16.45 10.93
C TRP A 115 -8.82 -16.86 11.18
N VAL A 116 -9.54 -17.15 10.12
CA VAL A 116 -10.84 -17.81 10.26
C VAL A 116 -10.55 -19.29 10.32
N ALA A 117 -10.71 -19.90 11.51
CA ALA A 117 -10.71 -21.32 11.64
C ALA A 117 -11.77 -21.88 10.67
N GLY A 118 -11.36 -22.68 9.72
CA GLY A 118 -12.25 -23.34 8.77
C GLY A 118 -13.25 -24.13 9.59
N GLY A 119 -14.53 -23.74 9.55
CA GLY A 119 -15.60 -24.51 10.19
C GLY A 119 -15.62 -25.89 9.57
N GLY A 120 -15.01 -26.85 10.25
CA GLY A 120 -15.00 -28.25 9.86
C GLY A 120 -16.39 -28.83 9.98
N GLY A 121 -17.20 -28.66 8.94
CA GLY A 121 -18.24 -29.62 8.63
C GLY A 121 -17.54 -30.85 8.07
N ALA A 122 -17.57 -31.95 8.77
CA ALA A 122 -17.09 -33.24 8.29
C ALA A 122 -17.91 -33.67 7.07
N ALA A 123 -17.50 -33.21 5.90
CA ALA A 123 -17.82 -33.85 4.64
C ALA A 123 -16.51 -34.45 4.12
N GLU A 124 -16.49 -35.76 4.01
CA GLU A 124 -15.37 -36.55 3.52
C GLU A 124 -14.80 -35.97 2.23
N GLY A 125 -13.52 -35.58 2.25
CA GLY A 125 -12.72 -35.38 1.04
C GLY A 125 -12.26 -33.96 0.70
N GLY A 126 -12.53 -32.94 1.51
CA GLY A 126 -12.05 -31.58 1.25
C GLY A 126 -11.06 -31.11 2.32
N GLY A 127 -9.80 -30.93 1.96
CA GLY A 127 -8.83 -30.28 2.82
C GLY A 127 -9.30 -28.87 3.17
N GLY A 128 -9.87 -28.68 4.37
CA GLY A 128 -10.20 -27.39 4.91
C GLY A 128 -8.94 -26.60 5.22
N GLY A 129 -8.43 -25.85 4.27
CA GLY A 129 -7.35 -24.91 4.51
C GLY A 129 -7.83 -23.76 5.37
N ASP A 130 -7.07 -23.40 6.38
CA ASP A 130 -7.26 -22.15 7.10
C ASP A 130 -7.10 -20.99 6.10
N PHE A 131 -8.18 -20.25 5.83
CA PHE A 131 -8.14 -19.06 5.01
C PHE A 131 -7.84 -17.85 5.91
N SER A 132 -6.69 -17.20 5.69
CA SER A 132 -6.45 -15.90 6.29
C SER A 132 -7.25 -14.85 5.50
N ARG A 133 -8.07 -14.08 6.19
CA ARG A 133 -8.79 -12.94 5.63
C ARG A 133 -8.24 -11.67 6.25
N ASP A 134 -7.70 -10.81 5.41
CA ASP A 134 -7.17 -9.54 5.88
C ASP A 134 -8.32 -8.55 6.05
N THR A 135 -8.37 -7.93 7.23
CA THR A 135 -9.24 -6.78 7.49
C THR A 135 -8.39 -5.52 7.45
N PHE A 136 -8.88 -4.49 6.79
CA PHE A 136 -8.16 -3.24 6.58
C PHE A 136 -8.89 -2.08 7.25
N TYR A 137 -8.11 -1.14 7.79
CA TYR A 137 -8.56 0.04 8.51
C TYR A 137 -7.89 1.29 7.97
N VAL A 138 -8.57 2.43 8.09
CA VAL A 138 -8.06 3.75 7.70
C VAL A 138 -7.78 4.57 8.96
N TRP A 139 -6.53 4.97 9.13
CA TRP A 139 -6.10 5.81 10.24
C TRP A 139 -5.51 7.12 9.73
N LEU A 140 -5.91 8.23 10.34
CA LEU A 140 -5.31 9.53 10.09
C LEU A 140 -4.11 9.71 11.03
N ILE A 141 -2.94 9.94 10.45
CA ILE A 141 -1.70 10.06 11.21
C ILE A 141 -1.21 11.51 11.12
N PRO A 142 -0.81 12.12 12.25
CA PRO A 142 -0.24 13.46 12.24
C PRO A 142 1.00 13.56 11.34
N PRO A 143 1.17 14.67 10.60
CA PRO A 143 2.27 14.83 9.63
C PRO A 143 3.66 14.62 10.22
N GLU A 144 3.89 15.04 11.46
CA GLU A 144 5.16 14.91 12.16
C GLU A 144 5.58 13.44 12.37
N THR A 145 4.61 12.54 12.47
CA THR A 145 4.86 11.09 12.58
C THR A 145 4.89 10.44 11.21
N ALA A 146 3.92 10.76 10.36
CA ALA A 146 3.70 10.07 9.09
C ALA A 146 4.80 10.32 8.04
N ARG A 147 5.41 11.52 8.01
CA ARG A 147 6.42 11.87 7.00
C ARG A 147 7.60 10.92 6.97
N ALA A 148 8.07 10.49 8.15
CA ALA A 148 9.18 9.55 8.23
C ALA A 148 8.80 8.16 7.69
N ASP A 149 7.57 7.72 7.93
CA ASP A 149 7.08 6.44 7.43
C ASP A 149 6.90 6.46 5.91
N VAL A 150 6.25 7.50 5.39
CA VAL A 150 6.09 7.71 3.94
C VAL A 150 7.44 7.82 3.24
N ALA A 151 8.41 8.54 3.83
CA ALA A 151 9.75 8.71 3.24
C ALA A 151 10.47 7.37 3.03
N ARG A 152 10.27 6.40 3.94
CA ARG A 152 10.86 5.06 3.85
C ARG A 152 10.09 4.09 2.96
N SER A 153 8.81 4.35 2.73
CA SER A 153 7.95 3.48 1.92
C SER A 153 8.34 3.51 0.45
N ALA A 154 8.13 2.40 -0.25
CA ALA A 154 8.30 2.32 -1.70
C ALA A 154 7.30 3.25 -2.40
N PHE A 155 7.75 4.07 -3.34
CA PHE A 155 6.87 4.99 -4.07
C PHE A 155 6.07 4.26 -5.14
N LEU A 156 4.75 4.27 -5.00
CA LEU A 156 3.81 3.58 -5.90
C LEU A 156 3.19 4.52 -6.95
N GLY A 157 3.52 5.81 -6.91
CA GLY A 157 2.99 6.79 -7.86
C GLY A 157 1.96 7.76 -7.29
N SER A 158 1.31 8.48 -8.21
CA SER A 158 0.29 9.49 -7.95
C SER A 158 -0.94 9.28 -8.82
#